data_a745c9ab6a5338174d0cd99b6a62b672
#
_entry.id   a745c9ab6a5338174d0cd99b6a62b672
#
_cell.length_a   1.000
_cell.length_b   1.000
_cell.length_c   1.000
_cell.angle_alpha   90.00
_cell.angle_beta   90.00
_cell.angle_gamma   90.00
#
_symmetry.space_group_name_H-M   'P 1'
#
loop_
_entity.id
_entity.type
_entity.pdbx_description
1 polymer ?
#
loop_
_entity_poly.entity_id
_entity_poly.type
_entity_poly.pdbx_seq_one_letter_code
_entity_poly.pdbx_strand_id
1 'polypeptide(L)'
;LTIDQADYINGLQATMDKRFGDIAVEKGFLTEDQISNLLKKQGNAYLTFAQTLVNENLLSMQELENMLDGFQEEYGFTKSDMEDLRSDEPERIVPLFLPPEALCFREIAGVMVRTLIRCVDKHVYLDKAECTDLLQIKKAVIQKMEAFSSPVEGLKELETGFAEENGGLFTMVASFCKADDLTDEDMLDGAGEMLNCINGLYVSGLSRNGVECELLPPVLMDKETELQDVMICKIPVCLHDRKCEFIMIGRK
;
A
#
# COMPACT_ATOMS: atom_id res chain seq x y z
N LEU A 1 17.66 8.87 -20.39
CA LEU A 1 16.53 8.00 -20.73
C LEU A 1 15.77 8.56 -21.92
N THR A 2 15.42 7.70 -22.88
CA THR A 2 14.42 8.00 -23.93
C THR A 2 13.02 7.74 -23.41
N ILE A 3 12.00 8.23 -24.11
CA ILE A 3 10.59 7.93 -23.78
C ILE A 3 10.34 6.42 -23.84
N ASP A 4 10.79 5.74 -24.90
CA ASP A 4 10.62 4.29 -25.06
C ASP A 4 11.27 3.49 -23.92
N GLN A 5 12.42 3.93 -23.43
CA GLN A 5 13.07 3.30 -22.26
C GLN A 5 12.28 3.52 -20.98
N ALA A 6 11.70 4.71 -20.80
CA ALA A 6 10.84 4.99 -19.65
C ALA A 6 9.56 4.15 -19.68
N ASP A 7 8.91 4.05 -20.83
CA ASP A 7 7.71 3.23 -21.02
C ASP A 7 8.00 1.74 -20.80
N TYR A 8 9.16 1.27 -21.28
CA TYR A 8 9.60 -0.09 -21.01
C TYR A 8 9.81 -0.36 -19.51
N ILE A 9 10.43 0.56 -18.76
CA ILE A 9 10.61 0.43 -17.31
C ILE A 9 9.25 0.44 -16.61
N ASN A 10 8.34 1.35 -16.98
CA ASN A 10 6.98 1.40 -16.44
C ASN A 10 6.22 0.07 -16.66
N GLY A 11 6.34 -0.51 -17.84
CA GLY A 11 5.79 -1.84 -18.13
C GLY A 11 6.37 -2.96 -17.25
N LEU A 12 7.66 -2.91 -16.95
CA LEU A 12 8.30 -3.85 -16.02
C LEU A 12 7.84 -3.66 -14.58
N GLN A 13 7.56 -2.43 -14.15
CA GLN A 13 7.04 -2.17 -12.80
C GLN A 13 5.68 -2.80 -12.54
N ALA A 14 4.88 -3.07 -13.56
CA ALA A 14 3.62 -3.80 -13.43
C ALA A 14 3.81 -5.28 -13.02
N THR A 15 4.98 -5.84 -13.29
CA THR A 15 5.31 -7.26 -13.02
C THR A 15 6.42 -7.45 -11.99
N MET A 16 7.06 -6.35 -11.56
CA MET A 16 8.20 -6.37 -10.65
C MET A 16 7.98 -5.31 -9.56
N ASP A 17 7.99 -5.73 -8.30
CA ASP A 17 7.95 -4.77 -7.20
C ASP A 17 9.34 -4.16 -6.97
N LYS A 18 9.76 -3.30 -7.91
CA LYS A 18 11.04 -2.56 -7.88
C LYS A 18 10.81 -1.10 -8.19
N ARG A 19 11.69 -0.24 -7.66
CA ARG A 19 11.69 1.19 -7.99
C ARG A 19 12.11 1.39 -9.45
N PHE A 20 11.58 2.43 -10.07
CA PHE A 20 11.96 2.81 -11.45
C PHE A 20 13.48 2.92 -11.65
N GLY A 21 14.15 3.59 -10.68
CA GLY A 21 15.59 3.77 -10.70
C GLY A 21 16.37 2.45 -10.67
N ASP A 22 15.95 1.50 -9.82
CA ASP A 22 16.60 0.20 -9.69
C ASP A 22 16.50 -0.60 -10.99
N ILE A 23 15.32 -0.59 -11.62
CA ILE A 23 15.12 -1.23 -12.93
C ILE A 23 15.97 -0.55 -14.00
N ALA A 24 16.05 0.79 -13.99
CA ALA A 24 16.85 1.53 -14.95
C ALA A 24 18.34 1.19 -14.85
N VAL A 25 18.86 0.99 -13.63
CA VAL A 25 20.24 0.55 -13.39
C VAL A 25 20.43 -0.90 -13.81
N GLU A 26 19.53 -1.80 -13.41
CA GLU A 26 19.59 -3.23 -13.75
C GLU A 26 19.54 -3.46 -15.26
N LYS A 27 18.81 -2.64 -16.00
CA LYS A 27 18.75 -2.70 -17.48
C LYS A 27 19.89 -1.93 -18.16
N GLY A 28 20.78 -1.30 -17.39
CA GLY A 28 21.91 -0.55 -17.93
C GLY A 28 21.54 0.76 -18.63
N PHE A 29 20.32 1.28 -18.40
CA PHE A 29 19.87 2.55 -18.98
C PHE A 29 20.41 3.76 -18.23
N LEU A 30 20.65 3.61 -16.91
CA LEU A 30 21.25 4.62 -16.04
C LEU A 30 22.27 3.96 -15.11
N THR A 31 23.18 4.77 -14.57
CA THR A 31 24.09 4.36 -13.49
C THR A 31 23.51 4.80 -12.13
N GLU A 32 23.98 4.18 -11.04
CA GLU A 32 23.60 4.57 -9.67
C GLU A 32 23.90 6.05 -9.39
N ASP A 33 25.05 6.57 -9.87
CA ASP A 33 25.40 7.98 -9.74
C ASP A 33 24.41 8.89 -10.47
N GLN A 34 23.94 8.48 -11.65
CA GLN A 34 22.94 9.23 -12.40
C GLN A 34 21.60 9.25 -11.67
N ILE A 35 21.16 8.10 -11.10
CA ILE A 35 19.95 8.03 -10.27
C ILE A 35 20.10 8.94 -9.05
N SER A 36 21.20 8.83 -8.30
CA SER A 36 21.45 9.66 -7.12
C SER A 36 21.40 11.18 -7.46
N ASN A 37 21.97 11.57 -8.60
CA ASN A 37 21.93 12.95 -9.06
C ASN A 37 20.52 13.40 -9.48
N LEU A 38 19.72 12.53 -10.07
CA LEU A 38 18.33 12.82 -10.43
C LEU A 38 17.46 12.97 -9.18
N LEU A 39 17.58 12.07 -8.21
CA LEU A 39 16.85 12.15 -6.93
C LEU A 39 17.20 13.45 -6.18
N LYS A 40 18.47 13.85 -6.15
CA LYS A 40 18.87 15.15 -5.57
C LYS A 40 18.22 16.35 -6.27
N LYS A 41 17.99 16.26 -7.58
CA LYS A 41 17.34 17.32 -8.38
C LYS A 41 15.82 17.32 -8.22
N GLN A 42 15.22 16.17 -7.95
CA GLN A 42 13.77 16.04 -7.73
C GLN A 42 13.33 16.83 -6.49
N GLY A 43 14.23 17.00 -5.52
CA GLY A 43 13.92 17.70 -4.28
C GLY A 43 13.06 16.87 -3.33
N ASN A 44 12.77 17.44 -2.17
CA ASN A 44 11.88 16.84 -1.19
C ASN A 44 10.45 17.32 -1.47
N ALA A 45 9.56 16.42 -1.85
CA ALA A 45 8.16 16.70 -2.16
C ALA A 45 7.44 17.43 -1.01
N TYR A 46 7.72 17.03 0.24
CA TYR A 46 7.20 17.68 1.44
C TYR A 46 7.64 19.15 1.53
N LEU A 47 8.93 19.45 1.34
CA LEU A 47 9.43 20.83 1.41
C LEU A 47 8.82 21.69 0.30
N THR A 48 8.71 21.16 -0.91
CA THR A 48 8.07 21.87 -2.03
C THR A 48 6.60 22.17 -1.72
N PHE A 49 5.86 21.19 -1.20
CA PHE A 49 4.47 21.34 -0.79
C PHE A 49 4.33 22.40 0.32
N ALA A 50 5.11 22.28 1.41
CA ALA A 50 5.10 23.22 2.53
C ALA A 50 5.40 24.66 2.07
N GLN A 51 6.41 24.84 1.24
CA GLN A 51 6.75 26.13 0.65
C GLN A 51 5.64 26.71 -0.22
N THR A 52 4.97 25.84 -1.01
CA THR A 52 3.86 26.26 -1.84
C THR A 52 2.69 26.78 -0.99
N LEU A 53 2.30 26.05 0.06
CA LEU A 53 1.23 26.48 0.98
C LEU A 53 1.50 27.86 1.58
N VAL A 54 2.75 28.11 1.99
CA VAL A 54 3.15 29.40 2.57
C VAL A 54 3.23 30.50 1.51
N ASN A 55 3.79 30.23 0.35
CA ASN A 55 3.94 31.21 -0.73
C ASN A 55 2.60 31.66 -1.32
N GLU A 56 1.63 30.72 -1.41
CA GLU A 56 0.29 31.02 -1.88
C GLU A 56 -0.62 31.62 -0.77
N ASN A 57 -0.05 31.88 0.41
CA ASN A 57 -0.77 32.40 1.59
C ASN A 57 -1.97 31.56 2.02
N LEU A 58 -1.93 30.24 1.77
CA LEU A 58 -2.94 29.30 2.24
C LEU A 58 -2.75 28.99 3.72
N LEU A 59 -1.52 28.92 4.19
CA LEU A 59 -1.13 28.74 5.59
C LEU A 59 0.11 29.59 5.91
N SER A 60 0.17 30.11 7.12
CA SER A 60 1.43 30.64 7.64
C SER A 60 2.36 29.48 8.08
N MET A 61 3.65 29.75 8.21
CA MET A 61 4.61 28.76 8.72
C MET A 61 4.22 28.25 10.13
N GLN A 62 3.73 29.16 10.98
CA GLN A 62 3.31 28.80 12.35
C GLN A 62 2.07 27.91 12.35
N GLU A 63 1.11 28.13 11.48
CA GLU A 63 -0.08 27.26 11.35
C GLU A 63 0.33 25.88 10.85
N LEU A 64 1.24 25.80 9.87
CA LEU A 64 1.76 24.53 9.38
C LEU A 64 2.49 23.74 10.49
N GLU A 65 3.36 24.40 11.26
CA GLU A 65 4.05 23.79 12.40
C GLU A 65 3.04 23.30 13.44
N ASN A 66 2.05 24.09 13.81
CA ASN A 66 1.01 23.69 14.77
C ASN A 66 0.19 22.47 14.28
N MET A 67 -0.10 22.41 12.97
CA MET A 67 -0.81 21.25 12.39
C MET A 67 0.06 19.99 12.43
N LEU A 68 1.35 20.11 12.15
CA LEU A 68 2.29 18.97 12.21
C LEU A 68 2.50 18.48 13.65
N ASP A 69 2.59 19.40 14.60
CA ASP A 69 2.67 19.04 16.03
C ASP A 69 1.38 18.33 16.48
N GLY A 70 0.20 18.85 16.09
CA GLY A 70 -1.09 18.21 16.37
C GLY A 70 -1.18 16.82 15.76
N PHE A 71 -0.76 16.64 14.51
CA PHE A 71 -0.70 15.35 13.86
C PHE A 71 0.27 14.38 14.58
N GLN A 72 1.46 14.87 14.96
CA GLN A 72 2.42 14.08 15.72
C GLN A 72 1.84 13.60 17.06
N GLU A 73 1.13 14.48 17.80
CA GLU A 73 0.49 14.14 19.07
C GLU A 73 -0.66 13.16 18.90
N GLU A 74 -1.54 13.38 17.91
CA GLU A 74 -2.70 12.53 17.63
C GLU A 74 -2.27 11.09 17.32
N TYR A 75 -1.24 10.95 16.51
CA TYR A 75 -0.71 9.65 16.10
C TYR A 75 0.31 9.08 17.11
N GLY A 76 0.77 9.85 18.09
CA GLY A 76 1.80 9.44 19.04
C GLY A 76 3.15 9.19 18.38
N PHE A 77 3.44 9.84 17.28
CA PHE A 77 4.69 9.69 16.56
C PHE A 77 5.85 10.37 17.26
N THR A 78 7.02 9.76 17.18
CA THR A 78 8.28 10.38 17.61
C THR A 78 8.79 11.37 16.54
N LYS A 79 9.81 12.15 16.87
CA LYS A 79 10.49 13.00 15.87
C LYS A 79 11.12 12.19 14.74
N SER A 80 11.62 10.99 15.05
CA SER A 80 12.16 10.07 14.02
C SER A 80 11.06 9.59 13.09
N ASP A 81 9.88 9.26 13.61
CA ASP A 81 8.74 8.83 12.80
C ASP A 81 8.29 9.96 11.85
N MET A 82 8.31 11.21 12.32
CA MET A 82 8.02 12.37 11.46
C MET A 82 9.07 12.57 10.37
N GLU A 83 10.33 12.18 10.59
CA GLU A 83 11.36 12.17 9.55
C GLU A 83 11.11 11.04 8.54
N ASP A 84 10.69 9.88 9.02
CA ASP A 84 10.33 8.74 8.17
C ASP A 84 9.13 9.06 7.28
N LEU A 85 8.09 9.73 7.80
CA LEU A 85 6.97 10.22 7.01
C LEU A 85 7.38 11.20 5.90
N ARG A 86 8.39 12.04 6.17
CA ARG A 86 8.93 12.99 5.18
C ARG A 86 9.84 12.36 4.13
N SER A 87 10.22 11.10 4.32
CA SER A 87 11.13 10.40 3.39
C SER A 87 10.48 10.02 2.06
N ASP A 88 9.15 9.95 2.01
CA ASP A 88 8.37 9.45 0.86
C ASP A 88 8.75 7.99 0.49
N GLU A 89 9.22 7.20 1.48
CA GLU A 89 9.62 5.81 1.32
C GLU A 89 8.62 4.87 1.98
N PRO A 90 7.79 4.11 1.23
CA PRO A 90 6.78 3.22 1.79
C PRO A 90 7.34 2.22 2.82
N GLU A 91 8.58 1.76 2.64
CA GLU A 91 9.24 0.83 3.56
C GLU A 91 9.48 1.42 4.95
N ARG A 92 9.61 2.75 5.05
CA ARG A 92 9.77 3.49 6.32
C ARG A 92 8.43 3.93 6.87
N ILE A 93 7.49 4.27 5.98
CA ILE A 93 6.20 4.85 6.33
C ILE A 93 5.21 3.77 6.80
N VAL A 94 5.06 2.67 6.05
CA VAL A 94 4.04 1.63 6.33
C VAL A 94 4.14 1.06 7.75
N PRO A 95 5.33 0.74 8.30
CA PRO A 95 5.45 0.23 9.66
C PRO A 95 4.92 1.17 10.74
N LEU A 96 4.88 2.49 10.50
CA LEU A 96 4.38 3.48 11.45
C LEU A 96 2.86 3.39 11.66
N PHE A 97 2.15 2.85 10.70
CA PHE A 97 0.70 2.66 10.73
C PHE A 97 0.28 1.28 11.20
N LEU A 98 1.23 0.36 11.43
CA LEU A 98 0.98 -0.99 11.93
C LEU A 98 1.25 -1.06 13.44
N PRO A 99 0.36 -1.67 14.23
CA PRO A 99 0.66 -1.94 15.64
C PRO A 99 1.78 -2.99 15.74
N PRO A 100 2.54 -3.04 16.85
CA PRO A 100 3.71 -3.91 17.00
C PRO A 100 3.46 -5.38 16.67
N GLU A 101 2.30 -5.92 17.07
CA GLU A 101 1.89 -7.29 16.79
C GLU A 101 1.63 -7.57 15.31
N ALA A 102 1.32 -6.55 14.51
CA ALA A 102 1.05 -6.66 13.07
C ALA A 102 2.27 -6.34 12.18
N LEU A 103 3.44 -6.07 12.77
CA LEU A 103 4.66 -5.76 12.01
C LEU A 103 5.12 -6.92 11.10
N CYS A 104 4.66 -8.14 11.38
CA CYS A 104 4.87 -9.29 10.50
C CYS A 104 4.24 -9.08 9.11
N PHE A 105 3.20 -8.24 8.99
CA PHE A 105 2.54 -7.92 7.71
C PHE A 105 3.15 -6.74 6.96
N ARG A 106 4.22 -6.11 7.48
CA ARG A 106 4.80 -4.90 6.89
C ARG A 106 5.16 -5.04 5.40
N GLU A 107 5.62 -6.21 4.98
CA GLU A 107 6.04 -6.44 3.59
C GLU A 107 4.85 -6.46 2.62
N ILE A 108 3.80 -7.24 2.95
CA ILE A 108 2.60 -7.29 2.11
C ILE A 108 1.86 -5.95 2.12
N ALA A 109 1.79 -5.26 3.26
CA ALA A 109 1.24 -3.90 3.33
C ALA A 109 2.06 -2.91 2.49
N GLY A 110 3.39 -3.02 2.48
CA GLY A 110 4.27 -2.25 1.61
C GLY A 110 4.03 -2.51 0.11
N VAL A 111 3.87 -3.77 -0.28
CA VAL A 111 3.51 -4.15 -1.67
C VAL A 111 2.15 -3.56 -2.04
N MET A 112 1.17 -3.65 -1.16
CA MET A 112 -0.16 -3.06 -1.35
C MET A 112 -0.05 -1.56 -1.61
N VAL A 113 0.60 -0.80 -0.75
CA VAL A 113 0.75 0.66 -0.90
C VAL A 113 1.43 1.03 -2.22
N ARG A 114 2.56 0.39 -2.54
CA ARG A 114 3.28 0.65 -3.80
C ARG A 114 2.43 0.33 -5.02
N THR A 115 1.64 -0.74 -4.96
CA THR A 115 0.73 -1.12 -6.05
C THR A 115 -0.40 -0.11 -6.21
N LEU A 116 -1.03 0.31 -5.12
CA LEU A 116 -2.09 1.31 -5.17
C LEU A 116 -1.59 2.67 -5.69
N ILE A 117 -0.42 3.13 -5.25
CA ILE A 117 0.19 4.37 -5.75
C ILE A 117 0.45 4.31 -7.26
N ARG A 118 0.82 3.14 -7.79
CA ARG A 118 1.12 2.95 -9.22
C ARG A 118 -0.12 2.77 -10.09
N CYS A 119 -1.10 2.04 -9.60
CA CYS A 119 -2.21 1.54 -10.40
C CYS A 119 -3.54 2.23 -10.11
N VAL A 120 -3.68 2.87 -8.95
CA VAL A 120 -4.92 3.55 -8.53
C VAL A 120 -4.70 5.06 -8.54
N ASP A 121 -4.02 5.60 -7.54
CA ASP A 121 -3.75 7.03 -7.43
C ASP A 121 -2.55 7.28 -6.51
N LYS A 122 -1.72 8.28 -6.86
CA LYS A 122 -0.56 8.70 -6.06
C LYS A 122 -0.93 9.35 -4.71
N HIS A 123 -2.19 9.74 -4.54
CA HIS A 123 -2.69 10.38 -3.32
C HIS A 123 -3.34 9.39 -2.34
N VAL A 124 -3.13 8.09 -2.54
CA VAL A 124 -3.50 7.08 -1.55
C VAL A 124 -2.69 7.30 -0.28
N TYR A 125 -3.35 7.28 0.87
CA TYR A 125 -2.71 7.38 2.18
C TYR A 125 -3.31 6.36 3.16
N LEU A 126 -2.60 6.13 4.26
CA LEU A 126 -2.98 5.17 5.29
C LEU A 126 -3.46 5.89 6.54
N ASP A 127 -4.32 5.22 7.30
CA ASP A 127 -4.60 5.51 8.70
C ASP A 127 -4.13 4.34 9.58
N LYS A 128 -4.15 4.51 10.90
CA LYS A 128 -3.68 3.49 11.85
C LYS A 128 -4.44 2.18 11.68
N ALA A 129 -3.68 1.12 11.56
CA ALA A 129 -4.23 -0.23 11.53
C ALA A 129 -4.67 -0.68 12.93
N GLU A 130 -5.67 -1.54 12.94
CA GLU A 130 -6.19 -2.18 14.14
C GLU A 130 -6.08 -3.70 14.02
N CYS A 131 -5.70 -4.35 15.13
CA CYS A 131 -5.78 -5.80 15.26
C CYS A 131 -7.08 -6.20 15.96
N THR A 132 -7.71 -7.25 15.46
CA THR A 132 -8.96 -7.79 16.00
C THR A 132 -8.99 -9.29 15.91
N ASP A 133 -9.77 -9.94 16.77
CA ASP A 133 -10.04 -11.38 16.73
C ASP A 133 -11.31 -11.70 15.94
N LEU A 134 -12.09 -10.67 15.59
CA LEU A 134 -13.38 -10.81 14.94
C LEU A 134 -13.39 -10.08 13.59
N LEU A 135 -13.66 -10.84 12.54
CA LEU A 135 -13.84 -10.31 11.21
C LEU A 135 -15.31 -9.94 10.97
N GLN A 136 -15.69 -8.72 11.29
CA GLN A 136 -16.99 -8.17 10.94
C GLN A 136 -16.90 -7.47 9.58
N ILE A 137 -17.33 -8.14 8.53
CA ILE A 137 -17.31 -7.62 7.17
C ILE A 137 -18.71 -7.71 6.59
N LYS A 138 -19.19 -6.60 6.03
CA LYS A 138 -20.45 -6.58 5.27
C LYS A 138 -20.26 -6.92 3.80
N LYS A 139 -19.12 -6.55 3.23
CA LYS A 139 -18.81 -6.71 1.81
C LYS A 139 -17.29 -6.68 1.63
N ALA A 140 -16.69 -7.80 1.30
CA ALA A 140 -15.24 -7.89 1.08
C ALA A 140 -14.88 -8.90 0.01
N VAL A 141 -13.71 -8.72 -0.57
CA VAL A 141 -13.04 -9.71 -1.41
C VAL A 141 -11.78 -10.15 -0.70
N ILE A 142 -11.62 -11.46 -0.48
CA ILE A 142 -10.46 -12.05 0.21
C ILE A 142 -9.76 -13.01 -0.74
N GLN A 143 -8.45 -13.03 -0.69
CA GLN A 143 -7.63 -13.97 -1.45
C GLN A 143 -6.63 -14.66 -0.53
N LYS A 144 -6.58 -15.98 -0.61
CA LYS A 144 -5.69 -16.82 0.19
C LYS A 144 -4.40 -17.13 -0.56
N MET A 145 -3.31 -17.12 0.17
CA MET A 145 -2.00 -17.60 -0.27
C MET A 145 -1.66 -18.88 0.52
N GLU A 146 -1.46 -19.98 -0.19
CA GLU A 146 -0.99 -21.23 0.38
C GLU A 146 0.51 -21.40 0.13
N ALA A 147 1.27 -21.54 1.18
CA ALA A 147 2.70 -21.70 1.08
C ALA A 147 3.15 -23.06 1.63
N PHE A 148 4.13 -23.67 0.96
CA PHE A 148 4.80 -24.89 1.45
C PHE A 148 5.77 -24.63 2.61
N SER A 149 6.20 -23.36 2.75
CA SER A 149 6.91 -22.82 3.89
C SER A 149 6.26 -21.53 4.34
N SER A 150 6.44 -21.12 5.60
CA SER A 150 5.78 -19.92 6.14
C SER A 150 5.97 -18.69 5.25
N PRO A 151 4.89 -18.09 4.69
CA PRO A 151 5.00 -16.90 3.85
C PRO A 151 5.36 -15.66 4.65
N VAL A 152 5.10 -15.71 5.96
CA VAL A 152 5.44 -14.66 6.92
C VAL A 152 5.99 -15.36 8.16
N GLU A 153 7.05 -14.83 8.75
CA GLU A 153 7.67 -15.42 9.93
C GLU A 153 6.65 -15.64 11.06
N GLY A 154 6.51 -16.89 11.45
CA GLY A 154 5.57 -17.34 12.50
C GLY A 154 4.12 -17.58 12.04
N LEU A 155 3.81 -17.42 10.75
CA LEU A 155 2.48 -17.70 10.19
C LEU A 155 2.55 -18.83 9.17
N LYS A 156 1.57 -19.72 9.19
CA LYS A 156 1.46 -20.84 8.23
C LYS A 156 0.68 -20.46 6.97
N GLU A 157 -0.31 -19.60 7.13
CA GLU A 157 -1.19 -19.15 6.05
C GLU A 157 -1.33 -17.64 6.10
N LEU A 158 -1.49 -17.03 4.95
CA LEU A 158 -1.76 -15.61 4.80
C LEU A 158 -2.95 -15.43 3.86
N GLU A 159 -3.93 -14.65 4.31
CA GLU A 159 -5.03 -14.18 3.49
C GLU A 159 -5.02 -12.65 3.48
N THR A 160 -5.32 -12.06 2.34
CA THR A 160 -5.46 -10.61 2.22
C THR A 160 -6.78 -10.26 1.55
N GLY A 161 -7.28 -9.07 1.80
CA GLY A 161 -8.54 -8.66 1.21
C GLY A 161 -8.78 -7.17 1.26
N PHE A 162 -9.82 -6.76 0.55
CA PHE A 162 -10.37 -5.41 0.66
C PHE A 162 -11.82 -5.48 1.14
N ALA A 163 -12.15 -4.69 2.16
CA ALA A 163 -13.52 -4.49 2.61
C ALA A 163 -14.00 -3.08 2.26
N GLU A 164 -15.24 -3.01 1.80
CA GLU A 164 -15.89 -1.74 1.53
C GLU A 164 -16.18 -0.98 2.82
N GLU A 165 -15.75 0.26 2.87
CA GLU A 165 -16.13 1.21 3.90
C GLU A 165 -16.31 2.60 3.27
N ASN A 166 -17.44 3.25 3.53
CA ASN A 166 -17.73 4.62 3.14
C ASN A 166 -17.49 4.95 1.64
N GLY A 167 -17.70 3.99 0.74
CA GLY A 167 -17.50 4.15 -0.70
C GLY A 167 -16.03 4.15 -1.15
N GLY A 168 -15.11 3.80 -0.26
CA GLY A 168 -13.68 3.86 -0.56
C GLY A 168 -13.23 2.80 -1.54
N LEU A 169 -13.69 1.57 -1.37
CA LEU A 169 -13.36 0.50 -2.31
C LEU A 169 -13.89 0.78 -3.71
N PHE A 170 -15.13 1.28 -3.79
CA PHE A 170 -15.72 1.71 -5.06
C PHE A 170 -14.83 2.76 -5.75
N THR A 171 -14.42 3.80 -5.00
CA THR A 171 -13.58 4.88 -5.54
C THR A 171 -12.23 4.37 -6.03
N MET A 172 -11.60 3.45 -5.28
CA MET A 172 -10.32 2.86 -5.66
C MET A 172 -10.44 1.99 -6.90
N VAL A 173 -11.47 1.14 -6.96
CA VAL A 173 -11.70 0.26 -8.12
C VAL A 173 -12.07 1.07 -9.37
N ALA A 174 -12.88 2.11 -9.23
CA ALA A 174 -13.20 3.02 -10.33
C ALA A 174 -11.92 3.65 -10.93
N SER A 175 -11.01 4.10 -10.07
CA SER A 175 -9.71 4.63 -10.50
C SER A 175 -8.82 3.55 -11.13
N PHE A 176 -8.77 2.36 -10.55
CA PHE A 176 -8.00 1.22 -11.05
C PHE A 176 -8.48 0.76 -12.43
N CYS A 177 -9.80 0.59 -12.61
CA CYS A 177 -10.43 0.16 -13.86
C CYS A 177 -10.56 1.30 -14.87
N LYS A 178 -10.34 2.56 -14.47
CA LYS A 178 -10.60 3.77 -15.27
C LYS A 178 -12.04 3.80 -15.78
N ALA A 179 -12.99 3.52 -14.91
CA ALA A 179 -14.42 3.42 -15.20
C ALA A 179 -15.21 4.26 -14.19
N ASP A 180 -16.16 5.06 -14.69
CA ASP A 180 -16.97 5.97 -13.83
C ASP A 180 -18.27 5.30 -13.37
N ASP A 181 -18.83 4.38 -14.16
CA ASP A 181 -20.10 3.70 -13.89
C ASP A 181 -19.87 2.22 -13.59
N LEU A 182 -19.58 1.89 -12.33
CA LEU A 182 -19.45 0.52 -11.86
C LEU A 182 -20.72 0.06 -11.14
N THR A 183 -21.14 -1.17 -11.39
CA THR A 183 -22.09 -1.86 -10.53
C THR A 183 -21.37 -2.39 -9.28
N ASP A 184 -22.15 -2.84 -8.31
CA ASP A 184 -21.60 -3.53 -7.13
C ASP A 184 -20.81 -4.81 -7.50
N GLU A 185 -21.22 -5.51 -8.54
CA GLU A 185 -20.55 -6.71 -9.05
C GLU A 185 -19.22 -6.34 -9.72
N ASP A 186 -19.22 -5.32 -10.60
CA ASP A 186 -17.99 -4.81 -11.23
C ASP A 186 -16.98 -4.30 -10.19
N MET A 187 -17.44 -3.67 -9.11
CA MET A 187 -16.58 -3.22 -8.02
C MET A 187 -15.90 -4.42 -7.34
N LEU A 188 -16.64 -5.49 -7.05
CA LEU A 188 -16.08 -6.66 -6.38
C LEU A 188 -15.11 -7.44 -7.29
N ASP A 189 -15.44 -7.57 -8.57
CA ASP A 189 -14.55 -8.17 -9.56
C ASP A 189 -13.27 -7.35 -9.73
N GLY A 190 -13.39 -6.03 -9.85
CA GLY A 190 -12.24 -5.13 -9.92
C GLY A 190 -11.38 -5.14 -8.66
N ALA A 191 -11.98 -5.28 -7.47
CA ALA A 191 -11.25 -5.47 -6.22
C ALA A 191 -10.48 -6.81 -6.21
N GLY A 192 -11.06 -7.87 -6.77
CA GLY A 192 -10.40 -9.17 -6.96
C GLY A 192 -9.17 -9.05 -7.87
N GLU A 193 -9.29 -8.33 -8.98
CA GLU A 193 -8.17 -8.08 -9.89
C GLU A 193 -7.08 -7.21 -9.23
N MET A 194 -7.46 -6.23 -8.44
CA MET A 194 -6.52 -5.42 -7.68
C MET A 194 -5.75 -6.27 -6.65
N LEU A 195 -6.44 -7.20 -5.95
CA LEU A 195 -5.80 -8.18 -5.07
C LEU A 195 -4.86 -9.12 -5.83
N ASN A 196 -5.28 -9.63 -7.00
CA ASN A 196 -4.42 -10.46 -7.86
C ASN A 196 -3.12 -9.74 -8.21
N CYS A 197 -3.16 -8.44 -8.50
CA CYS A 197 -1.96 -7.65 -8.77
C CYS A 197 -1.06 -7.55 -7.53
N ILE A 198 -1.62 -7.21 -6.37
CA ILE A 198 -0.87 -7.05 -5.11
C ILE A 198 -0.25 -8.36 -4.69
N ASN A 199 -1.06 -9.42 -4.58
CA ASN A 199 -0.62 -10.72 -4.10
C ASN A 199 0.32 -11.41 -5.09
N GLY A 200 0.11 -11.24 -6.40
CA GLY A 200 1.01 -11.73 -7.43
C GLY A 200 2.41 -11.14 -7.33
N LEU A 201 2.52 -9.82 -7.05
CA LEU A 201 3.80 -9.16 -6.82
C LEU A 201 4.46 -9.65 -5.52
N TYR A 202 3.69 -9.82 -4.46
CA TYR A 202 4.17 -10.33 -3.19
C TYR A 202 4.70 -11.77 -3.32
N VAL A 203 3.92 -12.68 -3.90
CA VAL A 203 4.32 -14.07 -4.15
C VAL A 203 5.55 -14.15 -5.06
N SER A 204 5.63 -13.29 -6.08
CA SER A 204 6.83 -13.18 -6.92
C SER A 204 8.07 -12.74 -6.14
N GLY A 205 7.89 -11.88 -5.13
CA GLY A 205 8.93 -11.49 -4.18
C GLY A 205 9.38 -12.66 -3.30
N LEU A 206 8.43 -13.39 -2.73
CA LEU A 206 8.68 -14.58 -1.91
C LEU A 206 9.42 -15.68 -2.70
N SER A 207 9.00 -15.94 -3.94
CA SER A 207 9.63 -16.94 -4.81
C SER A 207 11.11 -16.64 -5.08
N ARG A 208 11.46 -15.36 -5.24
CA ARG A 208 12.88 -14.95 -5.36
C ARG A 208 13.71 -15.25 -4.12
N ASN A 209 13.06 -15.31 -2.96
CA ASN A 209 13.67 -15.68 -1.68
C ASN A 209 13.54 -17.19 -1.37
N GLY A 210 13.08 -17.99 -2.34
CA GLY A 210 12.99 -19.46 -2.20
C GLY A 210 11.74 -19.94 -1.47
N VAL A 211 10.73 -19.07 -1.26
CA VAL A 211 9.44 -19.43 -0.68
C VAL A 211 8.45 -19.68 -1.82
N GLU A 212 7.99 -20.93 -1.95
CA GLU A 212 6.98 -21.29 -2.94
C GLU A 212 5.58 -21.09 -2.35
N CYS A 213 4.77 -20.29 -3.04
CA CYS A 213 3.39 -19.99 -2.68
C CYS A 213 2.47 -20.21 -3.87
N GLU A 214 1.29 -20.77 -3.61
CA GLU A 214 0.18 -20.83 -4.55
C GLU A 214 -0.84 -19.76 -4.18
N LEU A 215 -1.28 -19.01 -5.19
CA LEU A 215 -2.29 -17.98 -5.05
C LEU A 215 -3.64 -18.54 -5.49
N LEU A 216 -4.58 -18.66 -4.55
CA LEU A 216 -5.92 -19.12 -4.85
C LEU A 216 -6.78 -17.99 -5.46
N PRO A 217 -7.87 -18.32 -6.18
CA PRO A 217 -8.78 -17.30 -6.69
C PRO A 217 -9.37 -16.44 -5.57
N PRO A 218 -9.61 -15.14 -5.82
CA PRO A 218 -10.32 -14.29 -4.87
C PRO A 218 -11.73 -14.81 -4.58
N VAL A 219 -12.19 -14.68 -3.34
CA VAL A 219 -13.50 -15.11 -2.88
C VAL A 219 -14.25 -13.95 -2.28
N LEU A 220 -15.51 -13.80 -2.67
CA LEU A 220 -16.42 -12.81 -2.10
C LEU A 220 -16.90 -13.27 -0.72
N MET A 221 -16.78 -12.38 0.26
CA MET A 221 -17.36 -12.57 1.59
C MET A 221 -18.50 -11.54 1.80
N ASP A 222 -19.70 -12.06 2.07
CA ASP A 222 -20.92 -11.28 2.28
C ASP A 222 -21.52 -11.46 3.69
N LYS A 223 -20.83 -12.17 4.57
CA LYS A 223 -21.30 -12.52 5.93
C LYS A 223 -20.23 -12.27 6.98
N GLU A 224 -20.69 -11.88 8.16
CA GLU A 224 -19.84 -11.88 9.34
C GLU A 224 -19.32 -13.30 9.60
N THR A 225 -18.01 -13.40 9.71
CA THR A 225 -17.34 -14.67 9.96
C THR A 225 -16.46 -14.51 11.19
N GLU A 226 -16.71 -15.31 12.21
CA GLU A 226 -15.84 -15.42 13.37
C GLU A 226 -14.70 -16.39 13.02
N LEU A 227 -13.48 -15.90 13.07
CA LEU A 227 -12.29 -16.72 12.83
C LEU A 227 -11.61 -16.99 14.17
N GLN A 228 -11.21 -18.25 14.40
CA GLN A 228 -10.48 -18.64 15.60
C GLN A 228 -9.00 -18.90 15.27
N ASP A 229 -8.13 -18.66 16.25
CA ASP A 229 -6.69 -18.88 16.14
C ASP A 229 -6.02 -18.12 14.98
N VAL A 230 -6.53 -16.94 14.69
CA VAL A 230 -6.01 -16.05 13.64
C VAL A 230 -5.61 -14.71 14.22
N MET A 231 -4.69 -14.04 13.56
CA MET A 231 -4.43 -12.62 13.75
C MET A 231 -5.01 -11.87 12.56
N ILE A 232 -5.93 -10.96 12.83
CA ILE A 232 -6.55 -10.10 11.81
C ILE A 232 -6.04 -8.69 12.03
N CYS A 233 -5.45 -8.12 11.00
CA CYS A 233 -5.04 -6.72 10.99
C CYS A 233 -5.79 -6.02 9.85
N LYS A 234 -6.44 -4.91 10.16
CA LYS A 234 -7.14 -4.06 9.22
C LYS A 234 -6.42 -2.72 9.16
N ILE A 235 -5.97 -2.35 7.99
CA ILE A 235 -5.38 -1.04 7.76
C ILE A 235 -6.30 -0.20 6.88
N PRO A 236 -6.79 0.95 7.37
CA PRO A 236 -7.58 1.84 6.55
C PRO A 236 -6.74 2.43 5.43
N VAL A 237 -7.24 2.31 4.22
CA VAL A 237 -6.65 2.86 3.00
C VAL A 237 -7.59 3.93 2.47
N CYS A 238 -7.06 5.12 2.34
CA CYS A 238 -7.83 6.31 2.04
C CYS A 238 -7.47 6.88 0.67
N LEU A 239 -8.49 7.33 -0.06
CA LEU A 239 -8.36 8.09 -1.29
C LEU A 239 -9.39 9.22 -1.28
N HIS A 240 -8.92 10.47 -1.35
CA HIS A 240 -9.71 11.67 -1.11
C HIS A 240 -10.36 11.62 0.30
N ASP A 241 -11.70 11.74 0.38
CA ASP A 241 -12.49 11.67 1.61
C ASP A 241 -13.12 10.29 1.86
N ARG A 242 -12.71 9.29 1.08
CA ARG A 242 -13.25 7.93 1.11
C ARG A 242 -12.21 6.96 1.66
N LYS A 243 -12.68 5.94 2.37
CA LYS A 243 -11.82 4.87 2.88
C LYS A 243 -12.38 3.49 2.63
N CYS A 244 -11.49 2.53 2.47
CA CYS A 244 -11.75 1.09 2.57
C CYS A 244 -10.75 0.48 3.53
N GLU A 245 -10.96 -0.76 3.91
CA GLU A 245 -10.02 -1.51 4.76
C GLU A 245 -9.25 -2.51 3.91
N PHE A 246 -7.92 -2.48 3.99
CA PHE A 246 -7.09 -3.62 3.57
C PHE A 246 -6.93 -4.55 4.75
N ILE A 247 -7.31 -5.81 4.55
CA ILE A 247 -7.37 -6.84 5.57
C ILE A 247 -6.22 -7.81 5.37
N MET A 248 -5.53 -8.14 6.46
CA MET A 248 -4.47 -9.14 6.49
C MET A 248 -4.79 -10.15 7.59
N ILE A 249 -4.88 -11.42 7.23
CA ILE A 249 -5.24 -12.51 8.14
C ILE A 249 -4.10 -13.52 8.14
N GLY A 250 -3.51 -13.74 9.32
CA GLY A 250 -2.44 -14.69 9.52
C GLY A 250 -2.86 -15.83 10.44
N ARG A 251 -2.59 -17.09 10.04
CA ARG A 251 -2.78 -18.27 10.88
C ARG A 251 -1.45 -18.75 11.42
N LYS A 252 -1.38 -18.97 12.74
CA LYS A 252 -0.17 -19.46 13.44
C LYS A 252 0.04 -20.97 13.28
#